data_a0444b7c38a244ffddca8b307defeeda
#
_entry.id   a0444b7c38a244ffddca8b307defeeda
#
_cell.length_a   1.000
_cell.length_b   1.000
_cell.length_c   1.000
_cell.angle_alpha   90.00
_cell.angle_beta   90.00
_cell.angle_gamma   90.00
#
_symmetry.space_group_name_H-M   'P 1'
#
loop_
_entity.id
_entity.type
_entity.pdbx_description
1 polymer ?
#
loop_
_entity_poly.entity_id
_entity_poly.type
_entity_poly.pdbx_seq_one_letter_code
_entity_poly.pdbx_strand_id
1 'polypeptide(L)'
;MASNDHRTPWDQTHFIILAGALGSGKTTLLEAFINAPGMRATTAVIINEAGAINIDGAILSDSAKGLAMATLSNGCVCCSLTNDLVFTVEELIASRANADLPPLTTLVLECSGLSKPGPIIRSLTGLAELRMRVSVVSTLDCSREVGAGGDAEAELAQLAAAQTIVLTKVDGVSDDAREQYADSIRYFNPFATVINETEPACRLAWTRFNERNERPLPPISRITSQAVQHPRINVFHARLANPEWEDVQDWLENVAGVLGERLLRIKALVNDPHDGCVLLQSVGSTFSAARRLQQTSTQATSVVFIVRDSDVSVLANIETLMTVSWGSLDERSLGDCQ
;
A
#
# COMPACT_ATOMS: atom_id res chain seq x y z
N MET A 1 -16.55 -10.57 -34.46
CA MET A 1 -17.26 -10.20 -33.25
C MET A 1 -16.43 -9.11 -32.59
N ALA A 2 -16.87 -7.86 -32.64
CA ALA A 2 -16.18 -6.74 -32.04
C ALA A 2 -16.32 -6.87 -30.52
N SER A 3 -15.22 -6.99 -29.79
CA SER A 3 -15.19 -6.88 -28.34
C SER A 3 -15.60 -5.46 -27.98
N ASN A 4 -16.81 -5.31 -27.43
CA ASN A 4 -17.26 -4.07 -26.82
C ASN A 4 -16.34 -3.79 -25.62
N ASP A 5 -15.34 -2.95 -25.84
CA ASP A 5 -14.43 -2.43 -24.80
C ASP A 5 -15.25 -1.43 -23.98
N HIS A 6 -16.01 -1.93 -22.99
CA HIS A 6 -16.79 -1.13 -22.05
C HIS A 6 -15.85 -0.50 -21.02
N ARG A 7 -14.91 0.34 -21.47
CA ARG A 7 -14.13 1.19 -20.59
C ARG A 7 -15.04 2.29 -20.06
N THR A 8 -15.25 2.29 -18.76
CA THR A 8 -15.90 3.41 -18.11
C THR A 8 -14.91 4.58 -17.99
N PRO A 9 -15.38 5.83 -17.90
CA PRO A 9 -14.47 6.97 -17.65
C PRO A 9 -13.61 6.80 -16.38
N TRP A 10 -14.01 5.91 -15.49
CA TRP A 10 -13.41 5.65 -14.16
C TRP A 10 -12.34 4.57 -14.15
N ASP A 11 -12.23 3.76 -15.19
CA ASP A 11 -11.22 2.68 -15.32
C ASP A 11 -9.78 3.16 -15.18
N GLN A 12 -9.56 4.48 -15.30
CA GLN A 12 -8.25 5.10 -15.17
C GLN A 12 -8.10 5.94 -13.90
N THR A 13 -9.15 6.05 -13.07
CA THR A 13 -9.08 6.83 -11.84
C THR A 13 -8.13 6.17 -10.85
N HIS A 14 -7.18 6.93 -10.35
CA HIS A 14 -6.27 6.50 -9.31
C HIS A 14 -6.85 6.85 -7.95
N PHE A 15 -7.24 5.82 -7.18
CA PHE A 15 -7.68 5.97 -5.80
C PHE A 15 -6.46 5.82 -4.87
N ILE A 16 -6.08 6.89 -4.21
CA ILE A 16 -4.92 6.94 -3.30
C ILE A 16 -5.41 6.96 -1.85
N ILE A 17 -5.02 5.95 -1.09
CA ILE A 17 -5.18 5.93 0.36
C ILE A 17 -3.93 6.59 0.96
N LEU A 18 -4.06 7.84 1.41
CA LEU A 18 -2.98 8.59 2.05
C LEU A 18 -2.99 8.30 3.54
N ALA A 19 -2.07 7.47 3.97
CA ALA A 19 -1.86 7.00 5.34
C ALA A 19 -0.61 7.64 5.95
N GLY A 20 -0.39 7.40 7.22
CA GLY A 20 0.75 7.89 8.01
C GLY A 20 0.32 8.24 9.42
N ALA A 21 1.21 8.12 10.38
CA ALA A 21 0.93 8.39 11.78
C ALA A 21 0.49 9.84 12.02
N LEU A 22 -0.06 10.13 13.19
CA LEU A 22 -0.45 11.48 13.56
C LEU A 22 0.77 12.42 13.51
N GLY A 23 0.62 13.59 12.87
CA GLY A 23 1.68 14.56 12.69
C GLY A 23 2.79 14.16 11.72
N SER A 24 2.63 13.09 10.94
CA SER A 24 3.62 12.66 9.93
C SER A 24 3.63 13.51 8.65
N GLY A 25 2.80 14.55 8.56
CA GLY A 25 2.79 15.48 7.43
C GLY A 25 1.88 15.08 6.26
N LYS A 26 0.85 14.25 6.48
CA LYS A 26 -0.15 13.88 5.45
C LYS A 26 -0.83 15.10 4.83
N THR A 27 -1.44 15.93 5.68
CA THR A 27 -2.16 17.13 5.26
C THR A 27 -1.25 18.08 4.50
N THR A 28 -0.03 18.33 4.99
CA THR A 28 0.95 19.17 4.29
C THR A 28 1.33 18.63 2.90
N LEU A 29 1.49 17.31 2.79
CA LEU A 29 1.77 16.65 1.51
C LEU A 29 0.58 16.77 0.55
N LEU A 30 -0.63 16.60 1.07
CA LEU A 30 -1.88 16.74 0.31
C LEU A 30 -2.10 18.17 -0.16
N GLU A 31 -1.88 19.17 0.69
CA GLU A 31 -1.94 20.60 0.34
C GLU A 31 -0.97 20.97 -0.78
N ALA A 32 0.27 20.50 -0.69
CA ALA A 32 1.25 20.73 -1.74
C ALA A 32 0.78 20.16 -3.09
N PHE A 33 0.15 19.00 -3.09
CA PHE A 33 -0.42 18.36 -4.27
C PHE A 33 -1.61 19.14 -4.84
N ILE A 34 -2.57 19.50 -4.01
CA ILE A 34 -3.77 20.24 -4.43
C ILE A 34 -3.40 21.61 -5.02
N ASN A 35 -2.35 22.23 -4.49
CA ASN A 35 -1.87 23.53 -4.96
C ASN A 35 -0.98 23.46 -6.21
N ALA A 36 -0.59 22.24 -6.64
CA ALA A 36 0.15 22.08 -7.88
C ALA A 36 -0.71 22.42 -9.11
N PRO A 37 -0.13 23.07 -10.15
CA PRO A 37 -0.87 23.48 -11.32
C PRO A 37 -1.61 22.33 -12.01
N GLY A 38 -2.89 22.53 -12.30
CA GLY A 38 -3.72 21.59 -13.07
C GLY A 38 -4.33 20.43 -12.25
N MET A 39 -3.95 20.24 -10.99
CA MET A 39 -4.41 19.09 -10.21
C MET A 39 -5.88 19.21 -9.78
N ARG A 40 -6.34 20.41 -9.45
CA ARG A 40 -7.69 20.63 -8.88
C ARG A 40 -8.84 20.19 -9.78
N ALA A 41 -8.69 20.38 -11.09
CA ALA A 41 -9.81 20.16 -12.02
C ALA A 41 -10.26 18.71 -12.13
N THR A 42 -9.37 17.74 -11.88
CA THR A 42 -9.63 16.31 -12.04
C THR A 42 -9.35 15.51 -10.78
N THR A 43 -9.20 16.18 -9.64
CA THR A 43 -8.96 15.55 -8.34
C THR A 43 -10.16 15.73 -7.43
N ALA A 44 -10.48 14.72 -6.62
CA ALA A 44 -11.33 14.84 -5.44
C ALA A 44 -10.58 14.38 -4.19
N VAL A 45 -10.93 14.96 -3.05
CA VAL A 45 -10.35 14.63 -1.74
C VAL A 45 -11.45 14.23 -0.78
N ILE A 46 -11.24 13.10 -0.11
CA ILE A 46 -12.08 12.63 0.98
C ILE A 46 -11.22 12.66 2.24
N ILE A 47 -11.73 13.31 3.29
CA ILE A 47 -11.05 13.38 4.58
C ILE A 47 -11.77 12.44 5.55
N ASN A 48 -11.00 11.49 6.10
CA ASN A 48 -11.47 10.60 7.14
C ASN A 48 -10.73 10.89 8.44
N GLU A 49 -11.31 11.72 9.29
CA GLU A 49 -10.72 12.11 10.56
C GLU A 49 -11.47 11.49 11.74
N ALA A 50 -10.72 10.93 12.70
CA ALA A 50 -11.26 10.42 13.94
C ALA A 50 -11.39 11.56 14.96
N GLY A 51 -12.55 12.25 15.00
CA GLY A 51 -12.79 13.27 15.99
C GLY A 51 -13.94 14.23 15.67
N ALA A 52 -14.42 14.96 16.65
CA ALA A 52 -15.54 15.89 16.54
C ALA A 52 -15.17 17.25 15.91
N ILE A 53 -13.89 17.51 15.63
CA ILE A 53 -13.40 18.79 15.10
C ILE A 53 -12.51 18.50 13.90
N ASN A 54 -13.02 18.78 12.70
CA ASN A 54 -12.29 18.64 11.44
C ASN A 54 -11.42 19.90 11.21
N ILE A 55 -10.28 19.97 11.91
CA ILE A 55 -9.33 21.09 11.76
C ILE A 55 -8.64 21.01 10.40
N ASP A 56 -8.23 19.82 9.98
CA ASP A 56 -7.52 19.60 8.72
C ASP A 56 -8.45 19.86 7.52
N GLY A 57 -9.72 19.47 7.61
CA GLY A 57 -10.73 19.79 6.62
C GLY A 57 -10.99 21.30 6.48
N ALA A 58 -10.93 22.06 7.56
CA ALA A 58 -11.08 23.52 7.53
C ALA A 58 -9.86 24.19 6.85
N ILE A 59 -8.64 23.72 7.12
CA ILE A 59 -7.41 24.22 6.48
C ILE A 59 -7.44 23.92 4.99
N LEU A 60 -7.80 22.71 4.60
CA LEU A 60 -7.91 22.31 3.20
C LEU A 60 -9.03 23.06 2.46
N SER A 61 -10.14 23.42 3.12
CA SER A 61 -11.26 24.11 2.48
C SER A 61 -10.89 25.53 2.04
N ASP A 62 -10.03 26.24 2.75
CA ASP A 62 -9.53 27.57 2.36
C ASP A 62 -8.58 27.50 1.15
N SER A 63 -7.76 26.46 1.07
CA SER A 63 -6.83 26.24 -0.04
C SER A 63 -7.53 25.66 -1.28
N ALA A 64 -8.71 25.09 -1.14
CA ALA A 64 -9.34 24.18 -2.10
C ALA A 64 -10.48 24.79 -2.93
N LYS A 65 -10.57 26.12 -3.08
CA LYS A 65 -11.62 26.76 -3.92
C LYS A 65 -11.66 26.11 -5.30
N GLY A 66 -12.76 25.39 -5.61
CA GLY A 66 -12.97 24.67 -6.87
C GLY A 66 -12.56 23.20 -6.88
N LEU A 67 -12.07 22.65 -5.77
CA LEU A 67 -11.81 21.22 -5.58
C LEU A 67 -13.08 20.53 -5.07
N ALA A 68 -13.36 19.30 -5.55
CA ALA A 68 -14.40 18.46 -4.97
C ALA A 68 -13.86 17.87 -3.65
N MET A 69 -14.55 18.17 -2.55
CA MET A 69 -14.17 17.68 -1.21
C MET A 69 -15.37 17.06 -0.51
N ALA A 70 -15.12 15.99 0.23
CA ALA A 70 -16.08 15.37 1.11
C ALA A 70 -15.40 14.98 2.43
N THR A 71 -16.17 14.90 3.51
CA THR A 71 -15.70 14.48 4.82
C THR A 71 -16.53 13.29 5.29
N LEU A 72 -15.87 12.23 5.75
CA LEU A 72 -16.53 11.11 6.40
C LEU A 72 -16.75 11.44 7.86
N SER A 73 -18.00 11.50 8.27
CA SER A 73 -18.41 12.05 9.59
C SER A 73 -18.38 11.06 10.75
N ASN A 74 -18.12 9.78 10.51
CA ASN A 74 -18.26 8.74 11.52
C ASN A 74 -16.91 8.09 11.87
N GLY A 75 -16.29 8.55 12.94
CA GLY A 75 -15.00 8.08 13.47
C GLY A 75 -14.95 6.65 14.03
N CYS A 76 -15.91 5.76 13.73
CA CYS A 76 -15.88 4.37 14.19
C CYS A 76 -15.55 3.40 13.06
N VAL A 77 -14.37 2.85 13.15
CA VAL A 77 -13.52 2.22 12.13
C VAL A 77 -14.03 0.90 11.54
N CYS A 78 -15.10 0.26 12.00
CA CYS A 78 -15.30 -1.15 11.66
C CYS A 78 -16.51 -1.50 10.78
N CYS A 79 -17.62 -0.80 10.82
CA CYS A 79 -18.84 -1.21 10.07
C CYS A 79 -19.53 -0.10 9.28
N SER A 80 -19.46 1.15 9.72
CA SER A 80 -20.08 2.29 9.02
C SER A 80 -19.22 2.83 7.86
N LEU A 81 -17.91 2.73 7.98
CA LEU A 81 -16.95 3.29 7.02
C LEU A 81 -17.15 2.73 5.60
N THR A 82 -17.54 1.47 5.48
CA THR A 82 -17.73 0.83 4.17
C THR A 82 -18.83 1.48 3.37
N ASN A 83 -19.99 1.64 3.97
CA ASN A 83 -21.16 2.21 3.28
C ASN A 83 -20.98 3.72 3.06
N ASP A 84 -20.43 4.44 4.06
CA ASP A 84 -20.20 5.87 3.98
C ASP A 84 -19.16 6.22 2.90
N LEU A 85 -18.06 5.45 2.80
CA LEU A 85 -17.02 5.66 1.79
C LEU A 85 -17.56 5.38 0.37
N VAL A 86 -18.24 4.25 0.18
CA VAL A 86 -18.84 3.89 -1.11
C VAL A 86 -19.82 4.97 -1.55
N PHE A 87 -20.74 5.34 -0.69
CA PHE A 87 -21.74 6.39 -0.97
C PHE A 87 -21.08 7.74 -1.29
N THR A 88 -20.06 8.13 -0.52
CA THR A 88 -19.33 9.40 -0.76
C THR A 88 -18.64 9.43 -2.12
N VAL A 89 -18.00 8.32 -2.52
CA VAL A 89 -17.36 8.22 -3.84
C VAL A 89 -18.41 8.29 -4.95
N GLU A 90 -19.51 7.58 -4.82
CA GLU A 90 -20.61 7.61 -5.80
C GLU A 90 -21.22 9.00 -5.94
N GLU A 91 -21.45 9.72 -4.81
CA GLU A 91 -21.94 11.09 -4.83
C GLU A 91 -20.95 12.06 -5.51
N LEU A 92 -19.66 11.95 -5.23
CA LEU A 92 -18.63 12.77 -5.89
C LEU A 92 -18.65 12.55 -7.41
N ILE A 93 -18.78 11.32 -7.85
CA ILE A 93 -18.88 10.96 -9.25
C ILE A 93 -20.14 11.53 -9.89
N ALA A 94 -21.29 11.30 -9.25
CA ALA A 94 -22.59 11.75 -9.75
C ALA A 94 -22.68 13.29 -9.81
N SER A 95 -22.20 13.97 -8.77
CA SER A 95 -22.16 15.44 -8.71
C SER A 95 -21.34 16.03 -9.87
N ARG A 96 -20.20 15.42 -10.21
CA ARG A 96 -19.39 15.89 -11.34
C ARG A 96 -20.07 15.66 -12.68
N ALA A 97 -20.68 14.49 -12.87
CA ALA A 97 -21.41 14.18 -14.09
C ALA A 97 -22.58 15.15 -14.29
N ASN A 98 -23.33 15.47 -13.22
CA ASN A 98 -24.43 16.42 -13.25
C ASN A 98 -23.98 17.88 -13.55
N ALA A 99 -22.75 18.23 -13.18
CA ALA A 99 -22.18 19.53 -13.43
C ALA A 99 -21.42 19.64 -14.78
N ASP A 100 -21.47 18.59 -15.61
CA ASP A 100 -20.76 18.47 -16.90
C ASP A 100 -19.24 18.74 -16.76
N LEU A 101 -18.65 18.30 -15.64
CA LEU A 101 -17.23 18.45 -15.35
C LEU A 101 -16.42 17.23 -15.84
N PRO A 102 -15.14 17.41 -16.17
CA PRO A 102 -14.26 16.31 -16.57
C PRO A 102 -14.26 15.17 -15.53
N PRO A 103 -14.15 13.88 -15.94
CA PRO A 103 -13.99 12.77 -15.02
C PRO A 103 -12.81 12.96 -14.06
N LEU A 104 -12.93 12.40 -12.85
CA LEU A 104 -11.82 12.37 -11.90
C LEU A 104 -10.70 11.45 -12.41
N THR A 105 -9.48 11.95 -12.42
CA THR A 105 -8.28 11.14 -12.66
C THR A 105 -7.64 10.69 -11.35
N THR A 106 -7.88 11.42 -10.27
CA THR A 106 -7.31 11.15 -8.95
C THR A 106 -8.35 11.36 -7.88
N LEU A 107 -8.45 10.40 -6.97
CA LEU A 107 -9.24 10.49 -5.76
C LEU A 107 -8.32 10.17 -4.58
N VAL A 108 -8.18 11.10 -3.64
CA VAL A 108 -7.32 10.93 -2.47
C VAL A 108 -8.21 10.79 -1.23
N LEU A 109 -8.05 9.69 -0.51
CA LEU A 109 -8.61 9.51 0.82
C LEU A 109 -7.51 9.79 1.85
N GLU A 110 -7.57 10.91 2.54
CA GLU A 110 -6.72 11.17 3.69
C GLU A 110 -7.24 10.41 4.91
N CYS A 111 -6.42 9.53 5.46
CA CYS A 111 -6.76 8.70 6.59
C CYS A 111 -6.34 9.35 7.90
N SER A 112 -7.10 9.09 8.96
CA SER A 112 -6.65 9.39 10.32
C SER A 112 -5.34 8.68 10.63
N GLY A 113 -4.53 9.26 11.53
CA GLY A 113 -3.24 8.70 11.93
C GLY A 113 -3.32 7.28 12.51
N LEU A 114 -4.48 6.87 12.99
CA LEU A 114 -4.75 5.56 13.60
C LEU A 114 -5.32 4.53 12.61
N SER A 115 -5.66 4.94 11.40
CA SER A 115 -6.34 4.07 10.43
C SER A 115 -5.39 3.03 9.86
N LYS A 116 -5.80 1.76 9.88
CA LYS A 116 -5.11 0.67 9.19
C LYS A 116 -5.62 0.57 7.74
N PRO A 117 -4.75 0.51 6.71
CA PRO A 117 -5.18 0.48 5.30
C PRO A 117 -5.98 -0.76 4.90
N GLY A 118 -5.74 -1.91 5.51
CA GLY A 118 -6.41 -3.16 5.16
C GLY A 118 -7.95 -3.09 5.20
N PRO A 119 -8.58 -2.66 6.31
CA PRO A 119 -10.02 -2.44 6.39
C PRO A 119 -10.55 -1.46 5.35
N ILE A 120 -9.79 -0.39 5.04
CA ILE A 120 -10.19 0.59 4.02
C ILE A 120 -10.19 -0.05 2.62
N ILE A 121 -9.14 -0.81 2.27
CA ILE A 121 -9.09 -1.55 1.00
C ILE A 121 -10.28 -2.50 0.88
N ARG A 122 -10.62 -3.20 1.96
CA ARG A 122 -11.80 -4.08 1.99
C ARG A 122 -13.09 -3.30 1.72
N SER A 123 -13.24 -2.10 2.26
CA SER A 123 -14.41 -1.25 2.01
C SER A 123 -14.56 -0.89 0.53
N LEU A 124 -13.44 -0.74 -0.20
CA LEU A 124 -13.46 -0.41 -1.62
C LEU A 124 -13.96 -1.55 -2.52
N THR A 125 -14.17 -2.76 -1.99
CA THR A 125 -14.76 -3.87 -2.79
C THR A 125 -16.17 -3.52 -3.28
N GLY A 126 -16.92 -2.67 -2.56
CA GLY A 126 -18.20 -2.14 -3.02
C GLY A 126 -18.10 -1.26 -4.28
N LEU A 127 -16.92 -0.76 -4.61
CA LEU A 127 -16.64 0.06 -5.79
C LEU A 127 -15.88 -0.71 -6.90
N ALA A 128 -15.86 -2.04 -6.83
CA ALA A 128 -15.10 -2.88 -7.76
C ALA A 128 -15.51 -2.67 -9.23
N GLU A 129 -16.79 -2.36 -9.50
CA GLU A 129 -17.29 -2.07 -10.84
C GLU A 129 -16.67 -0.83 -11.48
N LEU A 130 -16.21 0.13 -10.66
CA LEU A 130 -15.52 1.33 -11.13
C LEU A 130 -14.09 1.05 -11.62
N ARG A 131 -13.55 -0.14 -11.35
CA ARG A 131 -12.21 -0.59 -11.77
C ARG A 131 -11.09 0.41 -11.50
N MET A 132 -11.23 1.20 -10.43
CA MET A 132 -10.21 2.17 -10.03
C MET A 132 -8.91 1.47 -9.66
N ARG A 133 -7.79 2.15 -9.92
CA ARG A 133 -6.48 1.70 -9.47
C ARG A 133 -6.24 2.16 -8.04
N VAL A 134 -6.15 1.25 -7.09
CA VAL A 134 -5.98 1.57 -5.67
C VAL A 134 -4.52 1.48 -5.28
N SER A 135 -4.00 2.48 -4.59
CA SER A 135 -2.67 2.44 -3.97
C SER A 135 -2.69 3.04 -2.56
N VAL A 136 -1.77 2.57 -1.74
CA VAL A 136 -1.49 3.12 -0.41
C VAL A 136 -0.20 3.93 -0.47
N VAL A 137 -0.28 5.17 -0.07
CA VAL A 137 0.87 6.06 0.14
C VAL A 137 0.96 6.34 1.63
N SER A 138 2.12 6.14 2.24
CA SER A 138 2.33 6.45 3.65
C SER A 138 3.35 7.57 3.83
N THR A 139 3.05 8.55 4.65
CA THR A 139 4.02 9.55 5.09
C THR A 139 4.78 9.03 6.31
N LEU A 140 6.07 9.32 6.37
CA LEU A 140 6.94 8.93 7.47
C LEU A 140 7.82 10.09 7.91
N ASP A 141 7.69 10.45 9.19
CA ASP A 141 8.44 11.52 9.83
C ASP A 141 9.88 11.08 10.15
N CYS A 142 10.87 11.65 9.46
CA CYS A 142 12.29 11.35 9.67
C CYS A 142 12.87 11.88 10.99
N SER A 143 12.13 12.72 11.70
CA SER A 143 12.62 13.30 12.98
C SER A 143 12.43 12.35 14.16
N ARG A 144 11.80 11.19 13.97
CA ARG A 144 11.51 10.24 15.03
C ARG A 144 11.76 8.80 14.59
N GLU A 145 11.98 7.94 15.58
CA GLU A 145 12.13 6.50 15.36
C GLU A 145 10.79 5.85 14.95
N VAL A 146 10.85 4.93 13.99
CA VAL A 146 9.68 4.18 13.52
C VAL A 146 9.10 3.33 14.64
N GLY A 147 7.79 3.40 14.83
CA GLY A 147 7.10 2.59 15.84
C GLY A 147 7.37 2.98 17.28
N ALA A 148 7.97 4.15 17.56
CA ALA A 148 8.24 4.62 18.91
C ALA A 148 7.04 5.28 19.61
N GLY A 149 5.98 5.60 18.87
CA GLY A 149 4.78 6.27 19.41
C GLY A 149 3.76 5.31 20.04
N GLY A 150 2.76 5.87 20.71
CA GLY A 150 1.62 5.10 21.26
C GLY A 150 0.81 4.37 20.18
N ASP A 151 0.91 4.80 18.93
CA ASP A 151 0.20 4.28 17.77
C ASP A 151 1.09 3.41 16.86
N ALA A 152 2.18 2.87 17.42
CA ALA A 152 3.18 2.07 16.71
C ALA A 152 2.57 0.97 15.82
N GLU A 153 1.50 0.35 16.28
CA GLU A 153 0.83 -0.73 15.54
C GLU A 153 0.19 -0.23 14.25
N ALA A 154 -0.48 0.91 14.30
CA ALA A 154 -1.08 1.52 13.12
C ALA A 154 -0.01 1.99 12.14
N GLU A 155 1.06 2.65 12.63
CA GLU A 155 2.18 3.11 11.81
C GLU A 155 2.86 1.95 11.08
N LEU A 156 3.16 0.85 11.76
CA LEU A 156 3.76 -0.33 11.16
C LEU A 156 2.86 -0.96 10.08
N ALA A 157 1.55 -1.02 10.32
CA ALA A 157 0.59 -1.51 9.34
C ALA A 157 0.50 -0.58 8.11
N GLN A 158 0.55 0.73 8.32
CA GLN A 158 0.54 1.73 7.24
C GLN A 158 1.78 1.61 6.36
N LEU A 159 2.96 1.52 6.97
CA LEU A 159 4.23 1.37 6.26
C LEU A 159 4.31 0.04 5.49
N ALA A 160 3.88 -1.06 6.09
CA ALA A 160 3.87 -2.36 5.43
C ALA A 160 2.90 -2.40 4.24
N ALA A 161 1.75 -1.73 4.35
CA ALA A 161 0.75 -1.66 3.29
C ALA A 161 1.19 -0.79 2.10
N ALA A 162 2.06 0.19 2.32
CA ALA A 162 2.37 1.22 1.33
C ALA A 162 3.07 0.68 0.08
N GLN A 163 2.65 1.15 -1.10
CA GLN A 163 3.39 1.04 -2.34
C GLN A 163 4.40 2.19 -2.49
N THR A 164 4.10 3.33 -1.85
CA THR A 164 5.01 4.49 -1.82
C THR A 164 5.08 5.02 -0.40
N ILE A 165 6.30 5.26 0.07
CA ILE A 165 6.56 5.90 1.38
C ILE A 165 7.24 7.22 1.11
N VAL A 166 6.65 8.32 1.61
CA VAL A 166 7.20 9.67 1.47
C VAL A 166 7.81 10.08 2.79
N LEU A 167 9.12 10.29 2.80
CA LEU A 167 9.81 10.82 3.96
C LEU A 167 9.47 12.30 4.13
N THR A 168 9.09 12.68 5.33
CA THR A 168 8.69 14.05 5.69
C THR A 168 9.63 14.63 6.74
N LYS A 169 9.54 15.94 6.97
CA LYS A 169 10.40 16.68 7.91
C LYS A 169 11.89 16.48 7.66
N VAL A 170 12.24 16.36 6.40
CA VAL A 170 13.60 16.09 5.93
C VAL A 170 14.55 17.27 6.08
N ASP A 171 14.04 18.48 6.26
CA ASP A 171 14.82 19.72 6.28
C ASP A 171 15.84 19.79 7.44
N GLY A 172 15.60 19.05 8.52
CA GLY A 172 16.49 18.97 9.67
C GLY A 172 17.43 17.74 9.69
N VAL A 173 17.44 16.94 8.61
CA VAL A 173 18.16 15.68 8.54
C VAL A 173 19.22 15.73 7.46
N SER A 174 20.47 15.32 7.77
CA SER A 174 21.53 15.26 6.76
C SER A 174 21.22 14.26 5.64
N ASP A 175 21.80 14.44 4.47
CA ASP A 175 21.58 13.56 3.32
C ASP A 175 21.95 12.11 3.64
N ASP A 176 23.07 11.89 4.34
CA ASP A 176 23.52 10.55 4.75
C ASP A 176 22.54 9.88 5.73
N ALA A 177 22.08 10.62 6.74
CA ALA A 177 21.12 10.10 7.70
C ALA A 177 19.75 9.80 7.05
N ARG A 178 19.34 10.63 6.09
CA ARG A 178 18.12 10.45 5.33
C ARG A 178 18.19 9.21 4.43
N GLU A 179 19.32 8.94 3.77
CA GLU A 179 19.51 7.74 2.96
C GLU A 179 19.58 6.47 3.83
N GLN A 180 20.27 6.50 4.96
CA GLN A 180 20.27 5.40 5.94
C GLN A 180 18.86 5.09 6.44
N TYR A 181 18.06 6.13 6.68
CA TYR A 181 16.67 5.97 7.08
C TYR A 181 15.83 5.34 5.96
N ALA A 182 16.02 5.80 4.73
CA ALA A 182 15.37 5.23 3.56
C ALA A 182 15.74 3.75 3.35
N ASP A 183 17.00 3.37 3.57
CA ASP A 183 17.46 1.98 3.47
C ASP A 183 16.83 1.09 4.54
N SER A 184 16.70 1.57 5.77
CA SER A 184 16.01 0.83 6.83
C SER A 184 14.54 0.57 6.48
N ILE A 185 13.89 1.53 5.83
CA ILE A 185 12.51 1.39 5.37
C ILE A 185 12.41 0.41 4.19
N ARG A 186 13.36 0.41 3.27
CA ARG A 186 13.41 -0.58 2.16
C ARG A 186 13.60 -2.00 2.67
N TYR A 187 14.34 -2.18 3.77
CA TYR A 187 14.42 -3.48 4.45
C TYR A 187 13.08 -3.89 5.05
N PHE A 188 12.43 -2.99 5.77
CA PHE A 188 11.13 -3.20 6.38
C PHE A 188 10.01 -3.48 5.36
N ASN A 189 9.97 -2.72 4.26
CA ASN A 189 9.02 -2.92 3.16
C ASN A 189 9.77 -2.91 1.81
N PRO A 190 10.26 -4.07 1.36
CA PRO A 190 11.03 -4.17 0.12
C PRO A 190 10.21 -3.89 -1.15
N PHE A 191 8.88 -3.75 -1.02
CA PHE A 191 7.97 -3.47 -2.14
C PHE A 191 7.69 -1.98 -2.32
N ALA A 192 8.01 -1.16 -1.34
CA ALA A 192 7.74 0.26 -1.39
C ALA A 192 8.78 1.01 -2.23
N THR A 193 8.31 2.03 -2.93
CA THR A 193 9.17 3.11 -3.43
C THR A 193 9.30 4.14 -2.33
N VAL A 194 10.53 4.43 -1.89
CA VAL A 194 10.80 5.46 -0.89
C VAL A 194 11.14 6.76 -1.60
N ILE A 195 10.39 7.82 -1.33
CA ILE A 195 10.63 9.18 -1.80
C ILE A 195 11.29 9.94 -0.65
N ASN A 196 12.59 10.20 -0.79
CA ASN A 196 13.41 10.92 0.18
C ASN A 196 13.90 12.29 -0.33
N GLU A 197 13.31 12.76 -1.42
CA GLU A 197 13.66 14.03 -2.06
C GLU A 197 13.20 15.23 -1.23
N THR A 198 13.99 16.29 -1.26
CA THR A 198 13.63 17.58 -0.66
C THR A 198 12.92 18.49 -1.67
N GLU A 199 13.22 18.34 -2.95
CA GLU A 199 12.63 19.15 -4.02
C GLU A 199 11.11 18.92 -4.13
N PRO A 200 10.27 19.97 -4.00
CA PRO A 200 8.82 19.82 -3.99
C PRO A 200 8.25 19.12 -5.24
N ALA A 201 8.81 19.38 -6.42
CA ALA A 201 8.35 18.77 -7.67
C ALA A 201 8.61 17.25 -7.69
N CYS A 202 9.76 16.82 -7.17
CA CYS A 202 10.10 15.40 -7.05
C CYS A 202 9.22 14.71 -6.00
N ARG A 203 8.89 15.42 -4.92
CA ARG A 203 7.98 14.90 -3.88
C ARG A 203 6.58 14.59 -4.38
N LEU A 204 6.09 15.27 -5.42
CA LEU A 204 4.78 14.98 -6.03
C LEU A 204 4.74 13.66 -6.80
N ALA A 205 5.86 12.96 -6.95
CA ALA A 205 5.91 11.65 -7.61
C ALA A 205 5.02 10.58 -6.94
N TRP A 206 4.61 10.77 -5.67
CA TRP A 206 3.72 9.86 -4.96
C TRP A 206 2.31 9.76 -5.59
N THR A 207 1.90 10.76 -6.34
CA THR A 207 0.59 10.78 -7.01
C THR A 207 0.57 10.00 -8.31
N ARG A 208 1.75 9.67 -8.85
CA ARG A 208 1.87 8.92 -10.11
C ARG A 208 1.65 7.44 -9.84
N PHE A 209 0.61 6.89 -10.42
CA PHE A 209 0.49 5.45 -10.49
C PHE A 209 1.61 4.93 -11.39
N ASN A 210 2.57 4.26 -10.80
CA ASN A 210 3.65 3.66 -11.55
C ASN A 210 3.36 2.17 -11.71
N GLU A 211 2.96 1.74 -12.89
CA GLU A 211 2.79 0.31 -13.21
C GLU A 211 4.09 -0.49 -12.97
N ARG A 212 5.24 0.19 -13.01
CA ARG A 212 6.53 -0.39 -12.62
C ARG A 212 6.69 -0.61 -11.11
N ASN A 213 5.83 -0.02 -10.26
CA ASN A 213 5.81 -0.33 -8.82
C ASN A 213 5.22 -1.71 -8.53
N GLU A 214 4.67 -2.36 -9.54
CA GLU A 214 4.45 -3.79 -9.57
C GLU A 214 5.75 -4.51 -9.91
N ARG A 215 6.86 -4.09 -9.29
CA ARG A 215 8.15 -4.77 -9.47
C ARG A 215 7.96 -6.24 -9.17
N PRO A 216 8.51 -7.13 -10.04
CA PRO A 216 8.73 -8.50 -9.63
C PRO A 216 9.46 -8.47 -8.28
N LEU A 217 9.27 -9.49 -7.48
CA LEU A 217 9.94 -9.60 -6.17
C LEU A 217 11.41 -9.20 -6.34
N PRO A 218 11.91 -8.25 -5.54
CA PRO A 218 13.30 -7.84 -5.67
C PRO A 218 14.18 -9.08 -5.49
N PRO A 219 15.27 -9.23 -6.26
CA PRO A 219 16.18 -10.32 -6.03
C PRO A 219 16.69 -10.24 -4.60
N ILE A 220 16.57 -11.32 -3.86
CA ILE A 220 16.86 -11.46 -2.42
C ILE A 220 18.28 -10.96 -2.09
N SER A 221 19.22 -11.09 -3.05
CA SER A 221 20.59 -10.64 -2.92
C SER A 221 20.81 -9.12 -2.76
N ARG A 222 19.78 -8.29 -2.91
CA ARG A 222 19.87 -6.83 -2.77
C ARG A 222 19.48 -6.28 -1.40
N ILE A 223 19.00 -7.14 -0.51
CA ILE A 223 18.67 -6.70 0.87
C ILE A 223 19.96 -6.90 1.67
N THR A 224 20.75 -5.85 1.74
CA THR A 224 22.06 -5.86 2.38
C THR A 224 21.96 -6.01 3.90
N SER A 225 22.86 -6.76 4.48
CA SER A 225 23.01 -7.15 5.88
C SER A 225 23.29 -6.02 6.89
N GLN A 226 23.08 -4.76 6.54
CA GLN A 226 23.38 -3.60 7.39
C GLN A 226 22.15 -2.75 7.75
N ALA A 227 20.95 -3.12 7.31
CA ALA A 227 19.74 -2.40 7.68
C ALA A 227 19.40 -2.67 9.15
N VAL A 228 19.03 -1.63 9.87
CA VAL A 228 18.53 -1.74 11.24
C VAL A 228 17.23 -2.54 11.22
N GLN A 229 17.24 -3.74 11.79
CA GLN A 229 16.04 -4.57 11.91
C GLN A 229 15.09 -3.94 12.91
N HIS A 230 13.81 -3.82 12.53
CA HIS A 230 12.82 -3.39 13.49
C HIS A 230 12.49 -4.55 14.43
N PRO A 231 12.53 -4.39 15.77
CA PRO A 231 12.43 -5.50 16.72
C PRO A 231 11.09 -6.26 16.65
N ARG A 232 10.05 -5.63 16.10
CA ARG A 232 8.71 -6.21 16.03
C ARG A 232 8.31 -6.68 14.62
N ILE A 233 9.13 -6.40 13.60
CA ILE A 233 8.79 -6.73 12.20
C ILE A 233 9.78 -7.73 11.65
N ASN A 234 9.26 -8.80 11.08
CA ASN A 234 10.03 -9.79 10.35
C ASN A 234 9.55 -9.88 8.91
N VAL A 235 10.53 -10.04 8.00
CA VAL A 235 10.27 -10.26 6.58
C VAL A 235 10.79 -11.65 6.23
N PHE A 236 9.89 -12.53 5.82
CA PHE A 236 10.24 -13.91 5.45
C PHE A 236 10.01 -14.15 3.97
N HIS A 237 10.86 -14.98 3.41
CA HIS A 237 10.78 -15.41 2.04
C HIS A 237 10.59 -16.93 1.98
N ALA A 238 9.52 -17.37 1.30
CA ALA A 238 9.26 -18.75 0.99
C ALA A 238 9.48 -19.00 -0.50
N ARG A 239 10.18 -20.09 -0.84
CA ARG A 239 10.24 -20.66 -2.19
C ARG A 239 9.40 -21.92 -2.24
N LEU A 240 8.58 -22.02 -3.27
CA LEU A 240 7.69 -23.15 -3.47
C LEU A 240 8.20 -24.01 -4.64
N ALA A 241 8.26 -25.32 -4.44
CA ALA A 241 8.62 -26.25 -5.48
C ALA A 241 7.34 -26.81 -6.13
N ASN A 242 7.24 -26.68 -7.46
CA ASN A 242 6.13 -27.17 -8.28
C ASN A 242 4.73 -26.82 -7.70
N PRO A 243 4.45 -25.54 -7.44
CA PRO A 243 3.17 -25.16 -6.86
C PRO A 243 2.06 -25.25 -7.91
N GLU A 244 0.89 -25.71 -7.50
CA GLU A 244 -0.38 -25.48 -8.20
C GLU A 244 -1.05 -24.25 -7.60
N TRP A 245 -1.76 -23.50 -8.42
CA TRP A 245 -2.34 -22.22 -8.01
C TRP A 245 -3.33 -22.37 -6.85
N GLU A 246 -4.19 -23.38 -6.91
CA GLU A 246 -5.17 -23.67 -5.88
C GLU A 246 -4.50 -23.97 -4.53
N ASP A 247 -3.45 -24.78 -4.51
CA ASP A 247 -2.70 -25.12 -3.30
C ASP A 247 -2.05 -23.89 -2.66
N VAL A 248 -1.51 -23.01 -3.50
CA VAL A 248 -0.91 -21.73 -3.02
C VAL A 248 -1.97 -20.84 -2.42
N GLN A 249 -3.12 -20.70 -3.06
CA GLN A 249 -4.21 -19.87 -2.58
C GLN A 249 -4.71 -20.36 -1.22
N ASP A 250 -5.01 -21.65 -1.09
CA ASP A 250 -5.50 -22.25 0.14
C ASP A 250 -4.48 -22.10 1.28
N TRP A 251 -3.19 -22.31 0.98
CA TRP A 251 -2.15 -22.11 1.97
C TRP A 251 -2.05 -20.66 2.44
N LEU A 252 -2.10 -19.68 1.53
CA LEU A 252 -2.01 -18.26 1.88
C LEU A 252 -3.24 -17.80 2.66
N GLU A 253 -4.43 -18.33 2.38
CA GLU A 253 -5.64 -18.08 3.17
C GLU A 253 -5.51 -18.64 4.59
N ASN A 254 -4.95 -19.85 4.74
CA ASN A 254 -4.66 -20.45 6.05
C ASN A 254 -3.62 -19.62 6.82
N VAL A 255 -2.56 -19.16 6.16
CA VAL A 255 -1.57 -18.25 6.76
C VAL A 255 -2.24 -16.97 7.26
N ALA A 256 -3.11 -16.37 6.47
CA ALA A 256 -3.83 -15.16 6.86
C ALA A 256 -4.76 -15.41 8.06
N GLY A 257 -5.42 -16.57 8.11
CA GLY A 257 -6.26 -16.98 9.23
C GLY A 257 -5.48 -17.18 10.52
N VAL A 258 -4.34 -17.86 10.48
CA VAL A 258 -3.48 -18.16 11.64
C VAL A 258 -2.81 -16.91 12.19
N LEU A 259 -2.29 -16.05 11.32
CA LEU A 259 -1.60 -14.83 11.73
C LEU A 259 -2.55 -13.70 12.16
N GLY A 260 -3.73 -13.61 11.54
CA GLY A 260 -4.69 -12.55 11.81
C GLY A 260 -4.05 -11.16 11.68
N GLU A 261 -4.14 -10.34 12.73
CA GLU A 261 -3.58 -8.99 12.75
C GLU A 261 -2.03 -8.92 12.78
N ARG A 262 -1.36 -10.04 13.02
CA ARG A 262 0.11 -10.11 12.91
C ARG A 262 0.58 -10.17 11.48
N LEU A 263 -0.28 -10.55 10.53
CA LEU A 263 0.01 -10.45 9.11
C LEU A 263 -0.15 -9.01 8.66
N LEU A 264 0.93 -8.41 8.15
CA LEU A 264 0.91 -7.05 7.63
C LEU A 264 0.81 -7.02 6.11
N ARG A 265 1.50 -7.93 5.42
CA ARG A 265 1.47 -8.01 3.95
C ARG A 265 1.92 -9.37 3.44
N ILE A 266 1.32 -9.79 2.32
CA ILE A 266 1.82 -10.87 1.47
C ILE A 266 2.03 -10.33 0.06
N LYS A 267 3.10 -10.80 -0.58
CA LYS A 267 3.27 -10.70 -2.02
C LYS A 267 3.77 -12.03 -2.55
N ALA A 268 2.98 -12.68 -3.39
CA ALA A 268 3.27 -13.97 -4.00
C ALA A 268 3.39 -13.83 -5.50
N LEU A 269 4.46 -14.36 -6.06
CA LEU A 269 4.64 -14.55 -7.49
C LEU A 269 4.67 -16.06 -7.75
N VAL A 270 3.61 -16.57 -8.36
CA VAL A 270 3.39 -18.00 -8.58
C VAL A 270 3.57 -18.31 -10.06
N ASN A 271 4.48 -19.21 -10.38
CA ASN A 271 4.61 -19.75 -11.72
C ASN A 271 3.84 -21.08 -11.76
N ASP A 272 2.59 -20.98 -12.16
CA ASP A 272 1.70 -22.12 -12.33
C ASP A 272 1.89 -22.73 -13.71
N PRO A 273 1.96 -24.09 -13.84
CA PRO A 273 2.12 -24.75 -15.12
C PRO A 273 0.96 -24.51 -16.12
N HIS A 274 -0.24 -24.27 -15.60
CA HIS A 274 -1.46 -24.10 -16.39
C HIS A 274 -1.83 -22.63 -16.57
N ASP A 275 -1.67 -21.83 -15.50
CA ASP A 275 -2.10 -20.44 -15.44
C ASP A 275 -1.00 -19.42 -15.76
N GLY A 276 0.23 -19.87 -15.88
CA GLY A 276 1.39 -19.02 -16.13
C GLY A 276 1.81 -18.24 -14.86
N CYS A 277 2.34 -17.04 -15.04
CA CYS A 277 2.82 -16.24 -13.92
C CYS A 277 1.66 -15.44 -13.28
N VAL A 278 1.34 -15.75 -12.03
CA VAL A 278 0.25 -15.11 -11.27
C VAL A 278 0.84 -14.30 -10.12
N LEU A 279 0.40 -13.05 -9.99
CA LEU A 279 0.71 -12.17 -8.86
C LEU A 279 -0.49 -12.11 -7.93
N LEU A 280 -0.27 -12.46 -6.65
CA LEU A 280 -1.23 -12.27 -5.57
C LEU A 280 -0.62 -11.38 -4.49
N GLN A 281 -1.41 -10.48 -3.95
CA GLN A 281 -0.99 -9.58 -2.89
C GLN A 281 -2.05 -9.47 -1.80
N SER A 282 -1.63 -9.23 -0.57
CA SER A 282 -2.53 -8.85 0.51
C SER A 282 -2.03 -7.63 1.28
N VAL A 283 -2.94 -6.93 1.93
CA VAL A 283 -2.67 -5.95 2.97
C VAL A 283 -3.42 -6.41 4.21
N GLY A 284 -2.68 -6.79 5.24
CA GLY A 284 -3.21 -7.60 6.32
C GLY A 284 -3.81 -8.90 5.74
N SER A 285 -4.99 -9.29 6.20
CA SER A 285 -5.75 -10.44 5.68
C SER A 285 -6.62 -10.12 4.45
N THR A 286 -6.52 -8.93 3.87
CA THR A 286 -7.31 -8.53 2.70
C THR A 286 -6.52 -8.80 1.43
N PHE A 287 -6.92 -9.82 0.66
CA PHE A 287 -6.32 -10.15 -0.63
C PHE A 287 -6.87 -9.29 -1.75
N SER A 288 -5.99 -8.90 -2.69
CA SER A 288 -6.41 -8.35 -3.98
C SER A 288 -6.81 -9.48 -4.93
N ALA A 289 -7.55 -9.16 -6.00
CA ALA A 289 -7.75 -10.12 -7.07
C ALA A 289 -6.39 -10.59 -7.64
N ALA A 290 -6.28 -11.89 -7.87
CA ALA A 290 -5.11 -12.49 -8.51
C ALA A 290 -4.95 -11.94 -9.93
N ARG A 291 -3.71 -11.62 -10.32
CA ARG A 291 -3.43 -11.02 -11.62
C ARG A 291 -2.42 -11.83 -12.42
N ARG A 292 -2.83 -12.26 -13.60
CA ARG A 292 -1.93 -12.92 -14.54
C ARG A 292 -0.98 -11.89 -15.17
N LEU A 293 0.31 -12.19 -15.15
CA LEU A 293 1.35 -11.36 -15.77
C LEU A 293 1.66 -11.88 -17.15
N GLN A 294 1.81 -10.97 -18.13
CA GLN A 294 2.09 -11.33 -19.52
C GLN A 294 3.52 -11.86 -19.75
N GLN A 295 4.41 -11.68 -18.79
CA GLN A 295 5.79 -12.18 -18.87
C GLN A 295 5.91 -13.49 -18.13
N THR A 296 6.44 -14.51 -18.80
CA THR A 296 6.96 -15.71 -18.15
C THR A 296 8.19 -15.29 -17.33
N SER A 297 8.01 -15.16 -16.03
CA SER A 297 9.14 -14.97 -15.14
C SER A 297 9.96 -16.27 -15.11
N THR A 298 11.25 -16.17 -15.37
CA THR A 298 12.20 -17.28 -15.13
C THR A 298 12.51 -17.46 -13.64
N GLN A 299 11.92 -16.62 -12.77
CA GLN A 299 12.10 -16.71 -11.33
C GLN A 299 11.24 -17.85 -10.77
N ALA A 300 11.82 -18.59 -9.82
CA ALA A 300 11.09 -19.61 -9.08
C ALA A 300 9.89 -18.98 -8.34
N THR A 301 8.82 -19.75 -8.17
CA THR A 301 7.69 -19.33 -7.35
C THR A 301 8.16 -18.92 -5.97
N SER A 302 7.78 -17.73 -5.57
CA SER A 302 8.23 -17.17 -4.30
C SER A 302 7.15 -16.30 -3.65
N VAL A 303 7.13 -16.36 -2.32
CA VAL A 303 6.22 -15.60 -1.49
C VAL A 303 7.01 -14.82 -0.44
N VAL A 304 6.72 -13.56 -0.30
CA VAL A 304 7.28 -12.72 0.77
C VAL A 304 6.18 -12.33 1.73
N PHE A 305 6.46 -12.50 3.01
CA PHE A 305 5.60 -12.16 4.12
C PHE A 305 6.22 -11.03 4.93
N ILE A 306 5.46 -10.01 5.24
CA ILE A 306 5.78 -9.01 6.27
C ILE A 306 4.86 -9.29 7.44
N VAL A 307 5.44 -9.63 8.58
CA VAL A 307 4.69 -10.02 9.79
C VAL A 307 5.16 -9.23 11.00
N ARG A 308 4.30 -9.10 11.98
CA ARG A 308 4.58 -8.44 13.26
C ARG A 308 4.57 -9.48 14.39
N ASP A 309 5.53 -9.37 15.31
CA ASP A 309 5.59 -10.17 16.53
C ASP A 309 5.40 -11.69 16.24
N SER A 310 6.03 -12.17 15.18
CA SER A 310 5.92 -13.56 14.74
C SER A 310 7.23 -14.00 14.09
N ASP A 311 7.62 -15.24 14.30
CA ASP A 311 8.80 -15.84 13.69
C ASP A 311 8.44 -16.86 12.60
N VAL A 312 9.45 -17.35 11.89
CA VAL A 312 9.27 -18.28 10.78
C VAL A 312 8.67 -19.61 11.20
N SER A 313 8.84 -20.04 12.44
CA SER A 313 8.33 -21.32 12.93
C SER A 313 6.78 -21.32 12.92
N VAL A 314 6.16 -20.19 13.18
CA VAL A 314 4.69 -20.06 13.10
C VAL A 314 4.21 -20.33 11.68
N LEU A 315 4.90 -19.78 10.67
CA LEU A 315 4.57 -20.00 9.26
C LEU A 315 4.89 -21.43 8.79
N ALA A 316 6.02 -21.97 9.24
CA ALA A 316 6.48 -23.30 8.85
C ALA A 316 5.60 -24.44 9.41
N ASN A 317 4.86 -24.17 10.49
CA ASN A 317 3.92 -25.13 11.08
C ASN A 317 2.53 -25.12 10.46
N ILE A 318 2.26 -24.22 9.49
CA ILE A 318 0.99 -24.19 8.78
C ILE A 318 1.00 -25.29 7.72
N GLU A 319 0.03 -26.19 7.79
CA GLU A 319 -0.08 -27.31 6.84
C GLU A 319 -0.19 -26.84 5.39
N THR A 320 0.53 -27.52 4.52
CA THR A 320 0.50 -27.30 3.07
C THR A 320 0.84 -28.60 2.34
N LEU A 321 0.27 -28.80 1.16
CA LEU A 321 0.59 -29.90 0.28
C LEU A 321 1.89 -29.69 -0.50
N MET A 322 2.41 -28.48 -0.48
CA MET A 322 3.60 -28.07 -1.23
C MET A 322 4.89 -28.22 -0.40
N THR A 323 6.01 -28.38 -1.10
CA THR A 323 7.33 -28.25 -0.47
C THR A 323 7.70 -26.78 -0.37
N VAL A 324 7.81 -26.27 0.86
CA VAL A 324 8.16 -24.88 1.16
C VAL A 324 9.58 -24.83 1.72
N SER A 325 10.43 -24.03 1.08
CA SER A 325 11.78 -23.73 1.57
C SER A 325 11.81 -22.30 2.10
N TRP A 326 12.15 -22.15 3.37
CA TRP A 326 12.22 -20.84 4.03
C TRP A 326 13.62 -20.27 3.97
N GLY A 327 13.74 -19.00 3.56
CA GLY A 327 14.94 -18.21 3.67
C GLY A 327 14.70 -17.00 4.55
N SER A 328 15.66 -16.67 5.43
CA SER A 328 15.72 -15.32 5.99
C SER A 328 16.34 -14.40 4.95
N LEU A 329 16.01 -13.11 4.98
CA LEU A 329 16.66 -12.13 4.11
C LEU A 329 18.16 -11.97 4.44
N ASP A 330 18.64 -12.58 5.56
CA ASP A 330 20.01 -12.56 6.04
C ASP A 330 20.88 -13.72 5.53
N GLU A 331 20.32 -14.77 4.95
CA GLU A 331 21.12 -15.88 4.43
C GLU A 331 21.78 -15.49 3.10
N ARG A 332 23.05 -15.15 3.17
CA ARG A 332 23.96 -15.17 2.01
C ARG A 332 23.87 -16.55 1.40
N SER A 333 23.40 -16.64 0.17
CA SER A 333 23.47 -17.87 -0.61
C SER A 333 24.93 -18.29 -0.71
N LEU A 334 25.36 -19.19 0.17
CA LEU A 334 26.50 -20.06 -0.04
C LEU A 334 26.13 -20.98 -1.20
N GLY A 335 26.80 -20.84 -2.31
CA GLY A 335 26.68 -21.78 -3.39
C GLY A 335 27.08 -21.28 -4.75
N ASP A 336 28.30 -20.78 -4.89
CA ASP A 336 29.05 -21.06 -6.10
C ASP A 336 29.21 -22.56 -6.18
N CYS A 337 28.49 -23.21 -7.06
CA CYS A 337 28.81 -24.56 -7.53
C CYS A 337 29.49 -24.42 -8.88
N GLN A 338 30.68 -24.95 -8.91
CA GLN A 338 31.59 -25.23 -10.01
C GLN A 338 30.94 -25.76 -11.28
#